data_5f3987a09cf457624428d6066fb1d14c
#
_entry.id   5f3987a09cf457624428d6066fb1d14c
#
_cell.length_a   1.000
_cell.length_b   1.000
_cell.length_c   1.000
_cell.angle_alpha   90.00
_cell.angle_beta   90.00
_cell.angle_gamma   90.00
#
_symmetry.space_group_name_H-M   'P 1'
#
loop_
_entity.id
_entity.type
_entity.pdbx_description
1 polymer ?
#
loop_
_entity_poly.entity_id
_entity_poly.type
_entity_poly.pdbx_seq_one_letter_code
_entity_poly.pdbx_strand_id
1 'polypeptide(L)'
;MTKKVFVSGCYDLLHSGHVEFFRQAAEYGDLYVGIGSDETILHYKGHKTLYPEQERLFMVKAIRYVKEAYINQGSGILDFVPTLDIVKPDMLVVNTDGASEAKAQLCRERGMEYVVLERTPHEGMEARSSTSLKASLGHNEEPATGLPTRLDLAGTWIDQPYVSCYAPGWAITISLLPTFEIRERCGLSTSTRNQIKRIWPFQLPKMDPEMLARLVFCFENSPEREDGIISGAQDAIGICIPGVCRHYYDNHFWPEKIETCNDERILTWLESHLCMIPMEPRKPDCNVTTGMDINKVKVQALAKAADNCWRAIMAMDFDAFAHAYKASFEAQTSLFPAMIQGCVQPSIDQYSQYPDVHAWKMPGAGGGGYLALVVDDATQFCSNHPEAIDIHIRRQ
;
A
#
# COMPACT_ATOMS: atom_id res chain seq x y z
N MET A 1 -39.58 20.54 15.69
CA MET A 1 -38.47 21.00 14.86
C MET A 1 -37.95 19.79 14.11
N THR A 2 -37.61 19.94 12.82
CA THR A 2 -37.01 18.85 12.03
C THR A 2 -35.63 18.51 12.62
N LYS A 3 -35.30 17.23 12.76
CA LYS A 3 -33.95 16.81 13.21
C LYS A 3 -32.89 17.34 12.24
N LYS A 4 -31.74 17.75 12.78
CA LYS A 4 -30.57 18.11 11.98
C LYS A 4 -29.69 16.89 11.80
N VAL A 5 -29.47 16.51 10.55
CA VAL A 5 -28.63 15.36 10.16
C VAL A 5 -27.31 15.88 9.63
N PHE A 6 -26.20 15.31 10.05
CA PHE A 6 -24.88 15.67 9.55
C PHE A 6 -24.18 14.49 8.89
N VAL A 7 -23.53 14.75 7.78
CA VAL A 7 -22.63 13.81 7.09
C VAL A 7 -21.33 14.52 6.78
N SER A 8 -20.22 13.78 6.73
CA SER A 8 -18.92 14.33 6.33
C SER A 8 -18.22 13.43 5.34
N GLY A 9 -17.54 14.02 4.36
CA GLY A 9 -16.78 13.29 3.35
C GLY A 9 -15.93 14.17 2.44
N CYS A 10 -15.19 13.53 1.54
CA CYS A 10 -14.33 14.23 0.58
C CYS A 10 -15.14 14.83 -0.60
N TYR A 11 -16.04 14.05 -1.18
CA TYR A 11 -16.89 14.40 -2.35
C TYR A 11 -16.10 14.94 -3.55
N ASP A 12 -14.88 14.44 -3.76
CA ASP A 12 -13.98 14.94 -4.80
C ASP A 12 -14.54 14.71 -6.21
N LEU A 13 -14.94 13.52 -6.56
CA LEU A 13 -15.60 13.23 -7.83
C LEU A 13 -17.08 12.92 -7.54
N LEU A 14 -17.91 13.96 -7.53
CA LEU A 14 -19.34 13.80 -7.21
C LEU A 14 -20.03 12.88 -8.22
N HIS A 15 -20.70 11.83 -7.74
CA HIS A 15 -21.37 10.81 -8.57
C HIS A 15 -22.70 10.36 -7.95
N SER A 16 -23.48 9.55 -8.69
CA SER A 16 -24.79 9.07 -8.27
C SER A 16 -24.82 8.45 -6.87
N GLY A 17 -23.77 7.71 -6.47
CA GLY A 17 -23.66 7.12 -5.14
C GLY A 17 -23.60 8.15 -4.01
N HIS A 18 -22.97 9.32 -4.23
CA HIS A 18 -22.99 10.41 -3.24
C HIS A 18 -24.38 11.06 -3.16
N VAL A 19 -25.04 11.25 -4.32
CA VAL A 19 -26.38 11.85 -4.37
C VAL A 19 -27.40 10.92 -3.67
N GLU A 20 -27.28 9.60 -3.88
CA GLU A 20 -28.13 8.62 -3.23
C GLU A 20 -27.90 8.57 -1.71
N PHE A 21 -26.65 8.65 -1.27
CA PHE A 21 -26.34 8.77 0.15
C PHE A 21 -26.96 10.02 0.78
N PHE A 22 -26.89 11.17 0.10
CA PHE A 22 -27.54 12.39 0.59
C PHE A 22 -29.06 12.25 0.61
N ARG A 23 -29.65 11.57 -0.36
CA ARG A 23 -31.10 11.29 -0.39
C ARG A 23 -31.51 10.46 0.83
N GLN A 24 -30.79 9.37 1.09
CA GLN A 24 -31.07 8.49 2.23
C GLN A 24 -30.85 9.21 3.57
N ALA A 25 -29.77 9.97 3.71
CA ALA A 25 -29.51 10.75 4.93
C ALA A 25 -30.58 11.83 5.18
N ALA A 26 -31.08 12.46 4.12
CA ALA A 26 -32.14 13.46 4.21
C ALA A 26 -33.50 12.89 4.64
N GLU A 27 -33.73 11.57 4.58
CA GLU A 27 -34.94 10.94 5.12
C GLU A 27 -35.05 11.05 6.66
N TYR A 28 -33.89 11.26 7.33
CA TYR A 28 -33.84 11.43 8.77
C TYR A 28 -34.06 12.87 9.23
N GLY A 29 -33.97 13.87 8.35
CA GLY A 29 -34.16 15.28 8.69
C GLY A 29 -33.47 16.27 7.76
N ASP A 30 -33.29 17.50 8.20
CA ASP A 30 -32.57 18.55 7.46
C ASP A 30 -31.07 18.18 7.36
N LEU A 31 -30.59 17.92 6.13
CA LEU A 31 -29.24 17.43 5.88
C LEU A 31 -28.21 18.58 5.80
N TYR A 32 -27.19 18.48 6.63
CA TYR A 32 -25.99 19.34 6.64
C TYR A 32 -24.76 18.52 6.25
N VAL A 33 -23.92 19.07 5.39
CA VAL A 33 -22.77 18.35 4.82
C VAL A 33 -21.46 19.04 5.18
N GLY A 34 -20.54 18.31 5.81
CA GLY A 34 -19.15 18.71 5.99
C GLY A 34 -18.28 18.20 4.84
N ILE A 35 -17.45 19.04 4.26
CA ILE A 35 -16.55 18.74 3.17
C ILE A 35 -15.13 18.83 3.68
N GLY A 36 -14.34 17.76 3.57
CA GLY A 36 -12.93 17.79 3.94
C GLY A 36 -12.16 18.85 3.14
N SER A 37 -11.35 19.66 3.82
CA SER A 37 -10.52 20.68 3.17
C SER A 37 -9.46 20.03 2.25
N ASP A 38 -8.99 20.79 1.26
CA ASP A 38 -7.92 20.32 0.37
C ASP A 38 -6.65 19.96 1.15
N GLU A 39 -6.33 20.74 2.19
CA GLU A 39 -5.20 20.51 3.09
C GLU A 39 -5.36 19.19 3.87
N THR A 40 -6.53 18.97 4.49
CA THR A 40 -6.82 17.75 5.25
C THR A 40 -6.77 16.52 4.35
N ILE A 41 -7.37 16.59 3.15
CA ILE A 41 -7.38 15.45 2.22
C ILE A 41 -5.97 15.17 1.71
N LEU A 42 -5.20 16.20 1.38
CA LEU A 42 -3.80 16.05 0.96
C LEU A 42 -2.97 15.39 2.06
N HIS A 43 -3.13 15.85 3.30
CA HIS A 43 -2.39 15.30 4.45
C HIS A 43 -2.80 13.85 4.74
N TYR A 44 -4.10 13.54 4.69
CA TYR A 44 -4.63 12.23 5.08
C TYR A 44 -4.54 11.18 3.96
N LYS A 45 -4.83 11.56 2.71
CA LYS A 45 -4.83 10.65 1.56
C LYS A 45 -3.55 10.70 0.72
N GLY A 46 -2.65 11.66 0.97
CA GLY A 46 -1.40 11.82 0.24
C GLY A 46 -1.53 12.33 -1.19
N HIS A 47 -2.72 12.75 -1.61
CA HIS A 47 -2.96 13.27 -2.96
C HIS A 47 -3.89 14.48 -2.96
N LYS A 48 -3.75 15.34 -3.97
CA LYS A 48 -4.68 16.45 -4.19
C LYS A 48 -6.03 15.94 -4.71
N THR A 49 -7.07 16.67 -4.37
CA THR A 49 -8.39 16.49 -4.97
C THR A 49 -8.39 16.94 -6.44
N LEU A 50 -9.26 16.35 -7.26
CA LEU A 50 -9.48 16.81 -8.65
C LEU A 50 -10.14 18.19 -8.66
N TYR A 51 -11.14 18.38 -7.79
CA TYR A 51 -11.83 19.65 -7.63
C TYR A 51 -11.39 20.33 -6.34
N PRO A 52 -11.00 21.62 -6.40
CA PRO A 52 -10.73 22.42 -5.19
C PRO A 52 -11.92 22.41 -4.23
N GLU A 53 -11.67 22.56 -2.94
CA GLU A 53 -12.71 22.51 -1.91
C GLU A 53 -13.88 23.48 -2.15
N GLN A 54 -13.64 24.65 -2.74
CA GLN A 54 -14.67 25.62 -3.07
C GLN A 54 -15.60 25.12 -4.18
N GLU A 55 -15.05 24.44 -5.18
CA GLU A 55 -15.84 23.85 -6.26
C GLU A 55 -16.66 22.66 -5.75
N ARG A 56 -16.06 21.81 -4.90
CA ARG A 56 -16.76 20.71 -4.24
C ARG A 56 -17.90 21.24 -3.35
N LEU A 57 -17.66 22.32 -2.62
CA LEU A 57 -18.68 23.00 -1.82
C LEU A 57 -19.83 23.52 -2.68
N PHE A 58 -19.51 24.17 -3.81
CA PHE A 58 -20.51 24.67 -4.75
C PHE A 58 -21.40 23.54 -5.30
N MET A 59 -20.79 22.43 -5.75
CA MET A 59 -21.53 21.29 -6.27
C MET A 59 -22.41 20.61 -5.22
N VAL A 60 -21.91 20.42 -4.00
CA VAL A 60 -22.68 19.82 -2.90
C VAL A 60 -23.86 20.70 -2.48
N LYS A 61 -23.67 22.02 -2.41
CA LYS A 61 -24.77 22.97 -2.13
C LYS A 61 -25.87 22.97 -3.19
N ALA A 62 -25.56 22.60 -4.43
CA ALA A 62 -26.54 22.51 -5.51
C ALA A 62 -27.40 21.22 -5.44
N ILE A 63 -27.07 20.26 -4.56
CA ILE A 63 -27.83 19.01 -4.41
C ILE A 63 -29.12 19.30 -3.62
N ARG A 64 -30.27 19.02 -4.22
CA ARG A 64 -31.61 19.32 -3.65
C ARG A 64 -31.89 18.72 -2.28
N TYR A 65 -31.16 17.69 -1.87
CA TYR A 65 -31.29 17.05 -0.56
C TYR A 65 -30.49 17.74 0.54
N VAL A 66 -29.56 18.61 0.17
CA VAL A 66 -28.64 19.29 1.10
C VAL A 66 -29.27 20.62 1.53
N LYS A 67 -29.40 20.81 2.82
CA LYS A 67 -29.88 22.06 3.42
C LYS A 67 -28.80 23.13 3.42
N GLU A 68 -27.58 22.74 3.84
CA GLU A 68 -26.41 23.61 3.88
C GLU A 68 -25.14 22.74 3.87
N ALA A 69 -24.02 23.28 3.38
CA ALA A 69 -22.73 22.59 3.37
C ALA A 69 -21.60 23.53 3.80
N TYR A 70 -20.57 22.97 4.42
CA TYR A 70 -19.43 23.67 5.01
C TYR A 70 -18.12 22.98 4.65
N ILE A 71 -17.04 23.74 4.51
CA ILE A 71 -15.68 23.19 4.49
C ILE A 71 -15.26 22.97 5.94
N ASN A 72 -14.82 21.74 6.26
CA ASN A 72 -14.35 21.39 7.59
C ASN A 72 -13.05 22.14 7.92
N GLN A 73 -12.97 22.64 9.15
CA GLN A 73 -11.83 23.44 9.64
C GLN A 73 -10.88 22.64 10.55
N GLY A 74 -11.17 21.38 10.81
CA GLY A 74 -10.34 20.49 11.61
C GLY A 74 -9.32 19.73 10.78
N SER A 75 -8.70 18.71 11.38
CA SER A 75 -7.70 17.85 10.74
C SER A 75 -7.95 16.37 11.05
N GLY A 76 -7.39 15.49 10.23
CA GLY A 76 -7.48 14.03 10.40
C GLY A 76 -8.87 13.46 10.15
N ILE A 77 -9.16 12.29 10.75
CA ILE A 77 -10.42 11.54 10.54
C ILE A 77 -11.66 12.22 11.15
N LEU A 78 -11.45 13.16 12.08
CA LEU A 78 -12.47 13.93 12.75
C LEU A 78 -12.40 15.43 12.39
N ASP A 79 -11.98 15.75 11.17
CA ASP A 79 -11.82 17.13 10.67
C ASP A 79 -13.09 17.98 10.76
N PHE A 80 -14.25 17.32 10.84
CA PHE A 80 -15.56 17.95 10.93
C PHE A 80 -15.98 18.40 12.34
N VAL A 81 -15.19 18.11 13.38
CA VAL A 81 -15.57 18.46 14.77
C VAL A 81 -15.89 19.96 14.96
N PRO A 82 -15.11 20.92 14.42
CA PRO A 82 -15.48 22.33 14.50
C PRO A 82 -16.80 22.65 13.77
N THR A 83 -17.11 21.95 12.70
CA THR A 83 -18.36 22.12 11.96
C THR A 83 -19.57 21.62 12.75
N LEU A 84 -19.41 20.56 13.57
CA LEU A 84 -20.48 20.13 14.49
C LEU A 84 -20.84 21.20 15.52
N ASP A 85 -19.88 22.00 15.98
CA ASP A 85 -20.12 23.08 16.94
C ASP A 85 -20.96 24.22 16.33
N ILE A 86 -20.85 24.41 15.00
CA ILE A 86 -21.66 25.39 14.24
C ILE A 86 -23.06 24.83 13.97
N VAL A 87 -23.16 23.61 13.45
CA VAL A 87 -24.42 23.00 13.01
C VAL A 87 -25.26 22.54 14.19
N LYS A 88 -24.62 21.96 15.21
CA LYS A 88 -25.26 21.32 16.37
C LYS A 88 -26.28 20.28 15.91
N PRO A 89 -25.83 19.23 15.20
CA PRO A 89 -26.73 18.22 14.67
C PRO A 89 -27.22 17.27 15.78
N ASP A 90 -28.41 16.71 15.56
CA ASP A 90 -28.99 15.66 16.41
C ASP A 90 -28.40 14.28 16.08
N MET A 91 -27.83 14.14 14.86
CA MET A 91 -27.43 12.83 14.30
C MET A 91 -26.23 12.98 13.36
N LEU A 92 -25.31 11.99 13.45
CA LEU A 92 -24.25 11.77 12.46
C LEU A 92 -24.58 10.50 11.64
N VAL A 93 -24.68 10.66 10.34
CA VAL A 93 -24.92 9.55 9.40
C VAL A 93 -23.66 9.29 8.59
N VAL A 94 -23.26 8.01 8.49
CA VAL A 94 -22.11 7.56 7.70
C VAL A 94 -22.51 6.34 6.88
N ASN A 95 -21.76 6.06 5.81
CA ASN A 95 -21.82 4.76 5.15
C ASN A 95 -20.95 3.73 5.90
N THR A 96 -21.14 2.45 5.62
CA THR A 96 -20.36 1.33 6.18
C THR A 96 -18.85 1.53 5.98
N ASP A 97 -18.42 2.02 4.82
CA ASP A 97 -17.01 2.31 4.50
C ASP A 97 -16.45 3.54 5.24
N GLY A 98 -17.31 4.43 5.73
CA GLY A 98 -16.94 5.61 6.52
C GLY A 98 -17.15 5.44 8.03
N ALA A 99 -17.63 4.27 8.49
CA ALA A 99 -17.88 3.99 9.89
C ALA A 99 -16.56 3.78 10.67
N SER A 100 -16.49 4.29 11.90
CA SER A 100 -15.35 4.06 12.78
C SER A 100 -15.75 4.20 14.25
N GLU A 101 -15.05 3.51 15.12
CA GLU A 101 -15.28 3.60 16.58
C GLU A 101 -15.05 5.01 17.12
N ALA A 102 -14.06 5.75 16.56
CA ALA A 102 -13.80 7.13 16.93
C ALA A 102 -15.01 8.05 16.67
N LYS A 103 -15.73 7.86 15.56
CA LYS A 103 -16.96 8.61 15.25
C LYS A 103 -18.11 8.20 16.15
N ALA A 104 -18.27 6.90 16.42
CA ALA A 104 -19.28 6.40 17.34
C ALA A 104 -19.06 6.92 18.77
N GLN A 105 -17.82 6.96 19.24
CA GLN A 105 -17.46 7.49 20.54
C GLN A 105 -17.73 8.99 20.64
N LEU A 106 -17.36 9.77 19.59
CA LEU A 106 -17.67 11.21 19.51
C LEU A 106 -19.18 11.48 19.61
N CYS A 107 -20.01 10.66 18.95
CA CYS A 107 -21.45 10.79 19.01
C CYS A 107 -21.97 10.51 20.43
N ARG A 108 -21.49 9.47 21.11
CA ARG A 108 -21.84 9.18 22.52
C ARG A 108 -21.50 10.36 23.45
N GLU A 109 -20.30 10.92 23.30
CA GLU A 109 -19.83 12.04 24.11
C GLU A 109 -20.65 13.32 23.90
N ARG A 110 -21.16 13.52 22.69
CA ARG A 110 -21.96 14.71 22.32
C ARG A 110 -23.47 14.49 22.41
N GLY A 111 -23.92 13.31 22.78
CA GLY A 111 -25.36 12.97 22.86
C GLY A 111 -26.05 12.95 21.50
N MET A 112 -25.32 12.67 20.42
CA MET A 112 -25.84 12.56 19.05
C MET A 112 -26.17 11.11 18.71
N GLU A 113 -27.18 10.90 17.90
CA GLU A 113 -27.43 9.58 17.29
C GLU A 113 -26.32 9.25 16.26
N TYR A 114 -25.87 8.00 16.22
CA TYR A 114 -24.92 7.51 15.22
C TYR A 114 -25.60 6.49 14.33
N VAL A 115 -25.72 6.77 13.04
CA VAL A 115 -26.41 5.91 12.06
C VAL A 115 -25.43 5.50 10.98
N VAL A 116 -25.39 4.18 10.71
CA VAL A 116 -24.58 3.59 9.63
C VAL A 116 -25.54 3.08 8.55
N LEU A 117 -25.40 3.60 7.32
CA LEU A 117 -26.17 3.19 6.17
C LEU A 117 -25.37 2.22 5.31
N GLU A 118 -26.06 1.25 4.73
CA GLU A 118 -25.49 0.41 3.69
C GLU A 118 -25.36 1.20 2.39
N ARG A 119 -24.26 0.98 1.68
CA ARG A 119 -24.01 1.64 0.41
C ARG A 119 -24.79 0.95 -0.70
N THR A 120 -25.99 1.42 -0.98
CA THR A 120 -26.85 0.91 -2.06
C THR A 120 -26.91 1.90 -3.22
N PRO A 121 -26.81 1.45 -4.49
CA PRO A 121 -27.04 2.33 -5.62
C PRO A 121 -28.53 2.74 -5.69
N HIS A 122 -28.78 3.89 -6.30
CA HIS A 122 -30.16 4.28 -6.62
C HIS A 122 -30.81 3.27 -7.58
N GLU A 123 -32.12 3.05 -7.42
CA GLU A 123 -32.88 2.10 -8.26
C GLU A 123 -32.65 2.36 -9.76
N GLY A 124 -32.31 1.30 -10.49
CA GLY A 124 -31.97 1.36 -11.92
C GLY A 124 -30.58 1.91 -12.26
N MET A 125 -29.71 2.16 -11.27
CA MET A 125 -28.35 2.63 -11.50
C MET A 125 -27.32 1.59 -11.01
N GLU A 126 -26.16 1.57 -11.66
CA GLU A 126 -25.00 0.78 -11.21
C GLU A 126 -24.32 1.41 -9.99
N ALA A 127 -23.75 0.56 -9.14
CA ALA A 127 -22.89 1.03 -8.05
C ALA A 127 -21.65 1.76 -8.62
N ARG A 128 -21.39 2.96 -8.10
CA ARG A 128 -20.25 3.78 -8.54
C ARG A 128 -19.41 4.21 -7.34
N SER A 129 -18.10 4.26 -7.56
CA SER A 129 -17.15 4.85 -6.61
C SER A 129 -16.28 5.89 -7.30
N SER A 130 -15.78 6.87 -6.57
CA SER A 130 -14.83 7.85 -7.11
C SER A 130 -13.59 7.17 -7.69
N THR A 131 -13.12 6.08 -7.09
CA THR A 131 -11.99 5.29 -7.57
C THR A 131 -12.30 4.63 -8.94
N SER A 132 -13.44 3.96 -9.07
CA SER A 132 -13.83 3.33 -10.34
C SER A 132 -14.07 4.34 -11.46
N LEU A 133 -14.59 5.53 -11.13
CA LEU A 133 -14.78 6.61 -12.11
C LEU A 133 -13.45 7.21 -12.55
N LYS A 134 -12.52 7.45 -11.63
CA LYS A 134 -11.15 7.88 -11.96
C LYS A 134 -10.49 6.88 -12.91
N ALA A 135 -10.63 5.59 -12.62
CA ALA A 135 -10.15 4.51 -13.47
C ALA A 135 -10.76 4.56 -14.90
N SER A 136 -12.09 4.71 -15.01
CA SER A 136 -12.78 4.72 -16.31
C SER A 136 -12.54 5.96 -17.17
N LEU A 137 -12.10 7.06 -16.56
CA LEU A 137 -11.77 8.31 -17.27
C LEU A 137 -10.33 8.34 -17.80
N GLY A 138 -9.61 7.22 -17.77
CA GLY A 138 -8.22 7.16 -18.21
C GLY A 138 -7.22 7.81 -17.24
N HIS A 139 -7.69 8.25 -16.07
CA HIS A 139 -6.82 8.70 -14.97
C HIS A 139 -6.04 7.53 -14.34
N ASN A 140 -6.08 6.34 -14.95
CA ASN A 140 -5.17 5.23 -14.65
C ASN A 140 -3.74 5.48 -15.13
N GLU A 141 -3.50 6.55 -15.90
CA GLU A 141 -2.16 6.89 -16.40
C GLU A 141 -1.43 7.93 -15.52
N GLU A 142 -2.12 8.59 -14.57
CA GLU A 142 -1.36 9.18 -13.48
C GLU A 142 -1.18 8.11 -12.41
N PRO A 143 0.08 7.77 -12.08
CA PRO A 143 0.33 6.81 -11.01
C PRO A 143 -0.43 7.26 -9.78
N ALA A 144 -1.06 6.31 -9.09
CA ALA A 144 -1.69 6.55 -7.80
C ALA A 144 -0.80 7.52 -7.06
N THR A 145 -1.33 8.73 -6.78
CA THR A 145 -0.57 9.86 -6.28
C THR A 145 0.09 9.47 -4.97
N GLY A 146 1.32 9.02 -5.05
CA GLY A 146 2.08 8.49 -3.95
C GLY A 146 3.40 7.92 -4.43
N LEU A 147 4.35 7.84 -3.51
CA LEU A 147 5.64 7.26 -3.80
C LEU A 147 5.50 5.77 -4.07
N PRO A 148 6.18 5.23 -5.09
CA PRO A 148 6.22 3.80 -5.32
C PRO A 148 6.69 3.04 -4.08
N THR A 149 6.38 1.77 -4.03
CA THR A 149 6.97 0.85 -3.07
C THR A 149 7.67 -0.27 -3.80
N ARG A 150 8.46 -1.07 -3.08
CA ARG A 150 9.08 -2.25 -3.67
C ARG A 150 8.52 -3.52 -3.08
N LEU A 151 8.42 -4.54 -3.91
CA LEU A 151 8.29 -5.92 -3.49
C LEU A 151 9.56 -6.67 -3.90
N ASP A 152 10.20 -7.35 -2.95
CA ASP A 152 11.35 -8.21 -3.23
C ASP A 152 10.89 -9.63 -3.57
N LEU A 153 11.35 -10.12 -4.70
CA LEU A 153 10.99 -11.44 -5.21
C LEU A 153 11.96 -12.52 -4.72
N ALA A 154 13.26 -12.22 -4.70
CA ALA A 154 14.28 -13.16 -4.26
C ALA A 154 15.56 -12.45 -3.81
N GLY A 155 16.43 -13.17 -3.06
CA GLY A 155 17.74 -12.68 -2.66
C GLY A 155 17.74 -11.59 -1.58
N THR A 156 16.64 -11.42 -0.85
CA THR A 156 16.52 -10.42 0.23
C THR A 156 17.60 -10.64 1.29
N TRP A 157 18.19 -9.57 1.78
CA TRP A 157 19.34 -9.49 2.69
C TRP A 157 20.72 -9.62 2.04
N ILE A 158 20.83 -10.03 0.76
CA ILE A 158 22.12 -10.15 0.11
C ILE A 158 22.80 -8.78 -0.13
N ASP A 159 22.02 -7.69 -0.06
CA ASP A 159 22.46 -6.29 -0.09
C ASP A 159 23.20 -5.85 1.19
N GLN A 160 23.28 -6.76 2.17
CA GLN A 160 24.05 -6.52 3.39
C GLN A 160 25.43 -7.15 3.27
N PRO A 161 26.53 -6.38 3.44
CA PRO A 161 27.90 -6.90 3.34
C PRO A 161 28.16 -8.08 4.26
N TYR A 162 27.58 -8.10 5.47
CA TYR A 162 27.74 -9.22 6.42
C TYR A 162 27.02 -10.50 5.96
N VAL A 163 26.22 -10.45 4.87
CA VAL A 163 25.64 -11.60 4.19
C VAL A 163 26.44 -11.91 2.92
N SER A 164 26.57 -10.91 2.00
CA SER A 164 27.21 -11.13 0.70
C SER A 164 28.72 -11.44 0.77
N CYS A 165 29.39 -11.12 1.90
CA CYS A 165 30.78 -11.57 2.11
C CYS A 165 30.98 -13.08 2.16
N TYR A 166 29.94 -13.87 2.43
CA TYR A 166 30.00 -15.33 2.39
C TYR A 166 29.83 -15.92 1.00
N ALA A 167 29.03 -15.28 0.18
CA ALA A 167 28.85 -15.57 -1.24
C ALA A 167 28.16 -14.37 -1.91
N PRO A 168 28.69 -13.89 -3.05
CA PRO A 168 28.03 -12.85 -3.81
C PRO A 168 26.75 -13.37 -4.47
N GLY A 169 25.84 -12.45 -4.80
CA GLY A 169 24.59 -12.84 -5.43
C GLY A 169 23.69 -11.68 -5.81
N TRP A 170 22.54 -12.05 -6.39
CA TRP A 170 21.53 -11.11 -6.85
C TRP A 170 20.42 -10.94 -5.83
N ALA A 171 19.93 -9.71 -5.66
CA ALA A 171 18.60 -9.46 -5.16
C ALA A 171 17.68 -9.06 -6.33
N ILE A 172 16.40 -9.43 -6.27
CA ILE A 172 15.41 -9.14 -7.30
C ILE A 172 14.25 -8.37 -6.68
N THR A 173 13.93 -7.24 -7.29
CA THR A 173 12.83 -6.37 -6.83
C THR A 173 11.94 -5.95 -7.98
N ILE A 174 10.67 -5.66 -7.67
CA ILE A 174 9.74 -4.95 -8.55
C ILE A 174 9.30 -3.65 -7.89
N SER A 175 9.14 -2.61 -8.70
CA SER A 175 8.60 -1.33 -8.27
C SER A 175 7.09 -1.35 -8.44
N LEU A 176 6.35 -1.15 -7.35
CA LEU A 176 4.89 -1.19 -7.35
C LEU A 176 4.30 0.21 -7.30
N LEU A 177 3.21 0.40 -8.03
CA LEU A 177 2.32 1.54 -7.86
C LEU A 177 1.57 1.39 -6.52
N PRO A 178 1.44 2.43 -5.71
CA PRO A 178 0.70 2.38 -4.45
C PRO A 178 -0.81 2.42 -4.72
N THR A 179 -1.40 1.27 -5.04
CA THR A 179 -2.85 1.10 -5.24
C THR A 179 -3.61 0.87 -3.95
N PHE A 180 -2.90 0.70 -2.84
CA PHE A 180 -3.43 0.40 -1.51
C PHE A 180 -2.69 1.22 -0.44
N GLU A 181 -3.29 1.31 0.75
CA GLU A 181 -2.65 1.99 1.89
C GLU A 181 -1.48 1.16 2.42
N ILE A 182 -0.28 1.72 2.36
CA ILE A 182 0.92 1.06 2.88
C ILE A 182 1.11 1.45 4.35
N ARG A 183 0.86 0.48 5.23
CA ARG A 183 1.02 0.65 6.68
C ARG A 183 2.49 0.70 7.08
N GLU A 184 2.79 1.32 8.21
CA GLU A 184 4.14 1.31 8.77
C GLU A 184 4.58 -0.10 9.18
N ARG A 185 5.90 -0.36 9.12
CA ARG A 185 6.54 -1.61 9.54
C ARG A 185 6.01 -2.86 8.82
N CYS A 186 5.65 -2.73 7.56
CA CYS A 186 5.00 -3.79 6.78
C CYS A 186 5.92 -4.50 5.77
N GLY A 187 7.22 -4.21 5.75
CA GLY A 187 8.19 -4.87 4.85
C GLY A 187 8.22 -4.38 3.41
N LEU A 188 7.40 -3.39 3.05
CA LEU A 188 7.33 -2.78 1.70
C LEU A 188 8.14 -1.47 1.64
N SER A 189 9.42 -1.49 2.03
CA SER A 189 10.32 -0.33 2.02
C SER A 189 9.80 0.88 2.79
N THR A 190 9.05 0.67 3.86
CA THR A 190 8.35 1.76 4.57
C THR A 190 9.32 2.80 5.14
N SER A 191 10.47 2.37 5.66
CA SER A 191 11.52 3.27 6.20
C SER A 191 12.03 4.20 5.10
N THR A 192 12.49 3.64 3.99
CA THR A 192 13.00 4.38 2.83
C THR A 192 11.96 5.32 2.25
N ARG A 193 10.71 4.85 2.09
CA ARG A 193 9.59 5.70 1.63
C ARG A 193 9.34 6.89 2.57
N ASN A 194 9.42 6.70 3.87
CA ASN A 194 9.25 7.79 4.83
C ASN A 194 10.37 8.82 4.75
N GLN A 195 11.61 8.41 4.46
CA GLN A 195 12.70 9.34 4.18
C GLN A 195 12.47 10.12 2.88
N ILE A 196 12.05 9.42 1.83
CA ILE A 196 11.72 10.06 0.53
C ILE A 196 10.60 11.09 0.70
N LYS A 197 9.54 10.77 1.45
CA LYS A 197 8.40 11.67 1.70
C LYS A 197 8.81 13.01 2.34
N ARG A 198 9.87 13.04 3.12
CA ARG A 198 10.38 14.28 3.73
C ARG A 198 10.94 15.25 2.69
N ILE A 199 11.41 14.74 1.56
CA ILE A 199 12.06 15.53 0.50
C ILE A 199 11.09 15.71 -0.67
N TRP A 200 10.45 14.62 -1.10
CA TRP A 200 9.48 14.58 -2.20
C TRP A 200 8.17 13.95 -1.72
N PRO A 201 7.26 14.72 -1.11
CA PRO A 201 6.09 14.19 -0.42
C PRO A 201 5.05 13.55 -1.34
N PHE A 202 5.07 13.84 -2.64
CA PHE A 202 3.99 13.43 -3.56
C PHE A 202 4.43 12.50 -4.68
N GLN A 203 5.62 12.72 -5.23
CA GLN A 203 6.12 11.93 -6.36
C GLN A 203 7.65 11.98 -6.40
N LEU A 204 8.25 10.98 -7.03
CA LEU A 204 9.68 10.99 -7.31
C LEU A 204 10.02 12.06 -8.35
N PRO A 205 11.19 12.73 -8.25
CA PRO A 205 11.63 13.66 -9.29
C PRO A 205 11.92 12.92 -10.59
N LYS A 206 11.69 13.61 -11.73
CA LYS A 206 12.04 13.09 -13.07
C LYS A 206 13.54 13.23 -13.29
N MET A 207 14.26 12.14 -13.12
CA MET A 207 15.69 12.05 -13.35
C MET A 207 16.06 10.60 -13.67
N ASP A 208 17.34 10.34 -13.97
CA ASP A 208 17.84 8.99 -14.17
C ASP A 208 17.51 8.10 -12.94
N PRO A 209 16.85 6.95 -13.13
CA PRO A 209 16.37 6.12 -12.01
C PRO A 209 17.50 5.56 -11.13
N GLU A 210 18.66 5.22 -11.70
CA GLU A 210 19.81 4.74 -10.92
C GLU A 210 20.40 5.87 -10.08
N MET A 211 20.55 7.05 -10.68
CA MET A 211 21.04 8.23 -9.96
C MET A 211 20.09 8.58 -8.80
N LEU A 212 18.77 8.52 -9.04
CA LEU A 212 17.77 8.74 -8.00
C LEU A 212 17.89 7.71 -6.88
N ALA A 213 18.05 6.43 -7.22
CA ALA A 213 18.25 5.37 -6.24
C ALA A 213 19.52 5.60 -5.38
N ARG A 214 20.61 6.06 -5.98
CA ARG A 214 21.84 6.44 -5.24
C ARG A 214 21.59 7.59 -4.28
N LEU A 215 20.87 8.63 -4.71
CA LEU A 215 20.50 9.74 -3.84
C LEU A 215 19.63 9.28 -2.66
N VAL A 216 18.61 8.47 -2.93
CA VAL A 216 17.73 7.92 -1.89
C VAL A 216 18.51 7.07 -0.89
N PHE A 217 19.39 6.19 -1.38
CA PHE A 217 20.28 5.40 -0.52
C PHE A 217 21.16 6.28 0.38
N CYS A 218 21.75 7.35 -0.17
CA CYS A 218 22.53 8.31 0.61
C CYS A 218 21.67 9.03 1.65
N PHE A 219 20.46 9.47 1.29
CA PHE A 219 19.55 10.15 2.23
C PHE A 219 19.10 9.25 3.37
N GLU A 220 18.85 7.97 3.10
CA GLU A 220 18.45 7.02 4.14
C GLU A 220 19.57 6.78 5.16
N ASN A 221 20.82 6.85 4.72
CA ASN A 221 21.99 6.56 5.52
C ASN A 221 22.76 7.82 6.00
N SER A 222 22.20 9.03 5.79
CA SER A 222 22.83 10.29 6.20
C SER A 222 21.81 11.23 6.87
N PRO A 223 22.07 11.80 8.06
CA PRO A 223 23.25 11.53 8.90
C PRO A 223 23.30 10.09 9.40
N GLU A 224 24.48 9.68 9.89
CA GLU A 224 24.65 8.36 10.49
C GLU A 224 23.51 8.08 11.50
N ARG A 225 22.90 6.91 11.39
CA ARG A 225 21.82 6.51 12.30
C ARG A 225 22.37 6.28 13.70
N GLU A 226 21.58 6.59 14.72
CA GLU A 226 21.97 6.40 16.14
C GLU A 226 22.32 4.93 16.46
N ASP A 227 21.74 3.97 15.72
CA ASP A 227 22.01 2.54 15.87
C ASP A 227 23.24 2.06 15.08
N GLY A 228 23.89 2.93 14.29
CA GLY A 228 25.04 2.61 13.44
C GLY A 228 24.73 1.64 12.28
N ILE A 229 23.44 1.31 12.05
CA ILE A 229 23.02 0.38 11.03
C ILE A 229 22.90 1.09 9.68
N ILE A 230 23.60 0.57 8.66
CA ILE A 230 23.47 1.03 7.27
C ILE A 230 22.40 0.19 6.60
N SER A 231 21.34 0.85 6.09
CA SER A 231 20.35 0.20 5.23
C SER A 231 21.00 -0.19 3.91
N GLY A 232 20.65 -1.39 3.39
CA GLY A 232 21.12 -1.81 2.07
C GLY A 232 20.40 -1.04 0.95
N ALA A 233 20.93 -1.14 -0.26
CA ALA A 233 20.43 -0.39 -1.42
C ALA A 233 19.15 -0.97 -2.04
N GLN A 234 18.75 -2.18 -1.66
CA GLN A 234 17.61 -2.91 -2.24
C GLN A 234 16.32 -2.08 -2.24
N ASP A 235 16.03 -1.38 -1.13
CA ASP A 235 14.82 -0.59 -0.98
C ASP A 235 14.83 0.64 -1.89
N ALA A 236 15.94 1.38 -1.92
CA ALA A 236 16.11 2.54 -2.77
C ALA A 236 16.01 2.18 -4.26
N ILE A 237 16.67 1.08 -4.68
CA ILE A 237 16.65 0.57 -6.05
C ILE A 237 15.24 0.16 -6.45
N GLY A 238 14.57 -0.68 -5.65
CA GLY A 238 13.23 -1.18 -5.96
C GLY A 238 12.13 -0.10 -5.95
N ILE A 239 12.32 1.02 -5.21
CA ILE A 239 11.42 2.17 -5.28
C ILE A 239 11.69 3.00 -6.55
N CYS A 240 12.95 3.28 -6.86
CA CYS A 240 13.31 4.27 -7.87
C CYS A 240 13.35 3.69 -9.30
N ILE A 241 13.75 2.44 -9.47
CA ILE A 241 13.86 1.80 -10.78
C ILE A 241 12.54 1.12 -11.15
N PRO A 242 11.86 1.51 -12.24
CA PRO A 242 10.61 0.89 -12.67
C PRO A 242 10.80 -0.51 -13.23
N GLY A 243 9.70 -1.28 -13.31
CA GLY A 243 9.70 -2.64 -13.81
C GLY A 243 10.22 -3.65 -12.81
N VAL A 244 10.82 -4.74 -13.31
CA VAL A 244 11.55 -5.73 -12.52
C VAL A 244 13.04 -5.53 -12.70
N CYS A 245 13.79 -5.51 -11.60
CA CYS A 245 15.24 -5.39 -11.67
C CYS A 245 15.95 -6.41 -10.77
N ARG A 246 17.16 -6.80 -11.18
CA ARG A 246 18.09 -7.50 -10.30
C ARG A 246 19.37 -6.69 -10.11
N HIS A 247 19.91 -6.76 -8.92
CA HIS A 247 21.10 -6.02 -8.54
C HIS A 247 22.07 -6.96 -7.81
N TYR A 248 23.34 -6.94 -8.23
CA TYR A 248 24.38 -7.89 -7.79
C TYR A 248 25.23 -7.29 -6.69
N TYR A 249 25.39 -8.02 -5.61
CA TYR A 249 26.18 -7.62 -4.44
C TYR A 249 27.35 -8.57 -4.19
N ASP A 250 28.51 -7.98 -3.94
CA ASP A 250 29.73 -8.66 -3.54
C ASP A 250 30.41 -7.85 -2.42
N ASN A 251 29.97 -8.08 -1.19
CA ASN A 251 30.51 -7.45 0.01
C ASN A 251 30.45 -5.91 0.04
N HIS A 252 29.49 -5.31 -0.69
CA HIS A 252 29.25 -3.86 -0.73
C HIS A 252 27.78 -3.54 -0.50
N PHE A 253 27.48 -2.35 0.07
CA PHE A 253 26.10 -1.87 0.26
C PHE A 253 25.46 -1.42 -1.04
N TRP A 254 26.24 -0.94 -2.02
CA TRP A 254 25.77 -0.59 -3.36
C TRP A 254 26.13 -1.71 -4.33
N PRO A 255 25.21 -2.14 -5.21
CA PRO A 255 25.47 -3.25 -6.11
C PRO A 255 26.52 -2.89 -7.16
N GLU A 256 27.31 -3.88 -7.60
CA GLU A 256 28.26 -3.74 -8.68
C GLU A 256 27.58 -3.67 -10.05
N LYS A 257 26.40 -4.30 -10.17
CA LYS A 257 25.66 -4.38 -11.42
C LYS A 257 24.16 -4.34 -11.16
N ILE A 258 23.45 -3.56 -12.00
CA ILE A 258 21.99 -3.49 -12.01
C ILE A 258 21.52 -3.88 -13.42
N GLU A 259 20.57 -4.81 -13.50
CA GLU A 259 19.92 -5.20 -14.74
C GLU A 259 18.41 -5.04 -14.58
N THR A 260 17.76 -4.43 -15.58
CA THR A 260 16.34 -4.09 -15.56
C THR A 260 15.61 -4.76 -16.71
N CYS A 261 14.34 -5.11 -16.49
CA CYS A 261 13.44 -5.58 -17.51
C CYS A 261 12.12 -4.80 -17.42
N ASN A 262 11.73 -4.18 -18.53
CA ASN A 262 10.46 -3.46 -18.72
C ASN A 262 9.65 -4.06 -19.88
N ASP A 263 9.87 -5.33 -20.24
CA ASP A 263 9.05 -6.03 -21.22
C ASP A 263 7.63 -6.20 -20.66
N GLU A 264 6.66 -5.57 -21.32
CA GLU A 264 5.26 -5.55 -20.88
C GLU A 264 4.67 -6.96 -20.69
N ARG A 265 5.09 -7.92 -21.50
CA ARG A 265 4.62 -9.31 -21.37
C ARG A 265 5.07 -9.93 -20.04
N ILE A 266 6.33 -9.68 -19.65
CA ILE A 266 6.91 -10.18 -18.39
C ILE A 266 6.26 -9.49 -17.20
N LEU A 267 6.06 -8.16 -17.28
CA LEU A 267 5.44 -7.41 -16.20
C LEU A 267 3.98 -7.81 -15.98
N THR A 268 3.21 -7.93 -17.06
CA THR A 268 1.81 -8.39 -17.01
C THR A 268 1.73 -9.84 -16.52
N TRP A 269 2.65 -10.70 -16.94
CA TRP A 269 2.73 -12.07 -16.46
C TRP A 269 3.02 -12.14 -14.95
N LEU A 270 3.93 -11.32 -14.43
CA LEU A 270 4.16 -11.22 -12.98
C LEU A 270 2.92 -10.75 -12.23
N GLU A 271 2.23 -9.73 -12.74
CA GLU A 271 0.98 -9.21 -12.15
C GLU A 271 -0.14 -10.26 -12.16
N SER A 272 -0.21 -11.11 -13.18
CA SER A 272 -1.23 -12.15 -13.25
C SER A 272 -0.99 -13.33 -12.27
N HIS A 273 0.22 -13.42 -11.68
CA HIS A 273 0.58 -14.52 -10.79
C HIS A 273 0.98 -14.09 -9.37
N LEU A 274 0.97 -12.79 -9.08
CA LEU A 274 1.36 -12.27 -7.77
C LEU A 274 0.23 -11.47 -7.11
N CYS A 275 -0.04 -11.77 -5.86
CA CYS A 275 -0.91 -10.95 -5.01
C CYS A 275 -0.34 -10.86 -3.59
N MET A 276 -0.92 -10.00 -2.76
CA MET A 276 -0.49 -9.80 -1.38
C MET A 276 -1.64 -9.93 -0.40
N ILE A 277 -1.38 -10.57 0.73
CA ILE A 277 -2.30 -10.66 1.86
C ILE A 277 -1.84 -9.70 2.95
N PRO A 278 -2.65 -8.74 3.38
CA PRO A 278 -2.32 -7.89 4.51
C PRO A 278 -2.37 -8.68 5.82
N MET A 279 -1.35 -8.47 6.65
CA MET A 279 -1.25 -9.04 7.99
C MET A 279 -1.05 -7.91 9.01
N GLU A 280 -1.01 -8.26 10.29
CA GLU A 280 -0.62 -7.29 11.33
C GLU A 280 0.80 -6.76 11.07
N PRO A 281 1.04 -5.46 11.26
CA PRO A 281 2.37 -4.88 11.16
C PRO A 281 3.34 -5.52 12.15
N ARG A 282 4.61 -5.59 11.78
CA ARG A 282 5.67 -6.06 12.69
C ARG A 282 5.68 -5.26 13.99
N LYS A 283 5.63 -5.95 15.13
CA LYS A 283 5.64 -5.32 16.46
C LYS A 283 6.93 -4.52 16.71
N PRO A 284 6.88 -3.44 17.50
CA PRO A 284 8.06 -2.60 17.78
C PRO A 284 9.24 -3.34 18.42
N ASP A 285 8.95 -4.33 19.25
CA ASP A 285 9.91 -5.18 19.97
C ASP A 285 10.42 -6.38 19.16
N CYS A 286 9.88 -6.60 17.96
CA CYS A 286 10.32 -7.67 17.08
C CYS A 286 11.67 -7.33 16.42
N ASN A 287 12.72 -8.03 16.84
CA ASN A 287 14.04 -7.98 16.22
C ASN A 287 14.25 -9.19 15.30
N VAL A 288 14.18 -8.95 14.00
CA VAL A 288 14.29 -10.00 12.96
C VAL A 288 15.70 -10.60 12.83
N THR A 289 16.72 -9.95 13.38
CA THR A 289 18.10 -10.47 13.37
C THR A 289 18.40 -11.37 14.58
N THR A 290 17.43 -11.53 15.50
CA THR A 290 17.60 -12.43 16.65
C THR A 290 17.78 -13.87 16.17
N GLY A 291 18.86 -14.52 16.63
CA GLY A 291 19.14 -15.91 16.26
C GLY A 291 19.58 -16.10 14.81
N MET A 292 20.05 -15.05 14.14
CA MET A 292 20.58 -15.17 12.77
C MET A 292 21.71 -16.21 12.71
N ASP A 293 21.68 -17.04 11.68
CA ASP A 293 22.68 -18.07 11.40
C ASP A 293 23.19 -17.95 9.96
N ILE A 294 24.15 -17.06 9.79
CA ILE A 294 24.73 -16.72 8.48
C ILE A 294 26.00 -17.55 8.25
N ASN A 295 25.94 -18.35 7.19
CA ASN A 295 27.10 -19.14 6.77
C ASN A 295 27.10 -19.32 5.24
N LYS A 296 28.26 -19.72 4.72
CA LYS A 296 28.49 -19.84 3.28
C LYS A 296 27.45 -20.71 2.56
N VAL A 297 27.06 -21.84 3.13
CA VAL A 297 26.12 -22.77 2.50
C VAL A 297 24.74 -22.16 2.33
N LYS A 298 24.24 -21.50 3.38
CA LYS A 298 22.94 -20.83 3.37
C LYS A 298 22.91 -19.62 2.45
N VAL A 299 23.98 -18.81 2.44
CA VAL A 299 24.08 -17.66 1.53
C VAL A 299 24.19 -18.11 0.07
N GLN A 300 24.92 -19.19 -0.22
CA GLN A 300 24.97 -19.77 -1.56
C GLN A 300 23.59 -20.31 -2.00
N ALA A 301 22.81 -20.90 -1.09
CA ALA A 301 21.44 -21.32 -1.39
C ALA A 301 20.53 -20.12 -1.74
N LEU A 302 20.64 -19.01 -0.97
CA LEU A 302 19.91 -17.77 -1.24
C LEU A 302 20.29 -17.18 -2.61
N ALA A 303 21.59 -17.06 -2.90
CA ALA A 303 22.10 -16.55 -4.17
C ALA A 303 21.64 -17.39 -5.36
N LYS A 304 21.70 -18.75 -5.23
CA LYS A 304 21.24 -19.68 -6.26
C LYS A 304 19.74 -19.57 -6.51
N ALA A 305 18.94 -19.47 -5.44
CA ALA A 305 17.49 -19.32 -5.56
C ALA A 305 17.12 -18.01 -6.29
N ALA A 306 17.83 -16.93 -6.02
CA ALA A 306 17.63 -15.66 -6.71
C ALA A 306 17.99 -15.74 -8.21
N ASP A 307 19.10 -16.37 -8.57
CA ASP A 307 19.47 -16.57 -9.98
C ASP A 307 18.44 -17.43 -10.73
N ASN A 308 17.96 -18.51 -10.10
CA ASN A 308 16.91 -19.35 -10.66
C ASN A 308 15.58 -18.57 -10.83
N CYS A 309 15.21 -17.74 -9.84
CA CYS A 309 14.02 -16.90 -9.88
C CYS A 309 14.06 -15.93 -11.09
N TRP A 310 15.18 -15.26 -11.30
CA TRP A 310 15.34 -14.38 -12.46
C TRP A 310 15.20 -15.11 -13.79
N ARG A 311 15.83 -16.29 -13.93
CA ARG A 311 15.73 -17.09 -15.17
C ARG A 311 14.29 -17.52 -15.43
N ALA A 312 13.57 -17.94 -14.40
CA ALA A 312 12.17 -18.34 -14.50
C ALA A 312 11.28 -17.16 -14.91
N ILE A 313 11.49 -15.96 -14.33
CA ILE A 313 10.78 -14.74 -14.71
C ILE A 313 11.03 -14.39 -16.18
N MET A 314 12.28 -14.40 -16.63
CA MET A 314 12.62 -14.08 -18.03
C MET A 314 12.07 -15.11 -19.02
N ALA A 315 11.89 -16.34 -18.60
CA ALA A 315 11.28 -17.41 -19.41
C ALA A 315 9.73 -17.44 -19.29
N MET A 316 9.14 -16.71 -18.36
CA MET A 316 7.73 -16.80 -17.96
C MET A 316 7.33 -18.26 -17.61
N ASP A 317 8.24 -18.98 -16.94
CA ASP A 317 8.03 -20.35 -16.50
C ASP A 317 7.46 -20.32 -15.07
N PHE A 318 6.15 -20.60 -14.98
CA PHE A 318 5.41 -20.50 -13.74
C PHE A 318 5.90 -21.47 -12.66
N ASP A 319 6.10 -22.75 -13.02
CA ASP A 319 6.51 -23.77 -12.05
C ASP A 319 7.92 -23.50 -11.54
N ALA A 320 8.84 -23.14 -12.44
CA ALA A 320 10.19 -22.77 -12.04
C ALA A 320 10.22 -21.49 -11.20
N PHE A 321 9.35 -20.51 -11.49
CA PHE A 321 9.22 -19.30 -10.72
C PHE A 321 8.70 -19.57 -9.30
N ALA A 322 7.59 -20.28 -9.16
CA ALA A 322 7.02 -20.65 -7.87
C ALA A 322 8.03 -21.41 -7.01
N HIS A 323 8.73 -22.40 -7.61
CA HIS A 323 9.77 -23.17 -6.92
C HIS A 323 10.94 -22.28 -6.45
N ALA A 324 11.47 -21.42 -7.33
CA ALA A 324 12.60 -20.54 -7.00
C ALA A 324 12.21 -19.44 -5.97
N TYR A 325 10.99 -18.91 -6.06
CA TYR A 325 10.43 -17.95 -5.11
C TYR A 325 10.36 -18.55 -3.70
N LYS A 326 9.79 -19.74 -3.57
CA LYS A 326 9.70 -20.48 -2.32
C LYS A 326 11.09 -20.82 -1.77
N ALA A 327 11.98 -21.36 -2.61
CA ALA A 327 13.36 -21.69 -2.22
C ALA A 327 14.14 -20.45 -1.72
N SER A 328 13.90 -19.27 -2.31
CA SER A 328 14.49 -18.02 -1.83
C SER A 328 13.99 -17.65 -0.42
N PHE A 329 12.69 -17.83 -0.15
CA PHE A 329 12.14 -17.58 1.18
C PHE A 329 12.64 -18.58 2.22
N GLU A 330 12.74 -19.87 1.89
CA GLU A 330 13.29 -20.89 2.75
C GLU A 330 14.77 -20.62 3.09
N ALA A 331 15.57 -20.22 2.10
CA ALA A 331 16.94 -19.82 2.33
C ALA A 331 17.03 -18.58 3.23
N GLN A 332 16.20 -17.58 2.98
CA GLN A 332 16.13 -16.35 3.78
C GLN A 332 15.76 -16.64 5.24
N THR A 333 14.75 -17.45 5.49
CA THR A 333 14.31 -17.80 6.85
C THR A 333 15.29 -18.72 7.57
N SER A 334 16.09 -19.50 6.83
CA SER A 334 17.20 -20.26 7.42
C SER A 334 18.32 -19.38 7.94
N LEU A 335 18.55 -18.21 7.31
CA LEU A 335 19.50 -17.20 7.76
C LEU A 335 18.93 -16.35 8.92
N PHE A 336 17.64 -16.02 8.85
CA PHE A 336 16.94 -15.13 9.78
C PHE A 336 15.66 -15.79 10.32
N PRO A 337 15.76 -16.78 11.23
CA PRO A 337 14.58 -17.52 11.72
C PRO A 337 13.53 -16.65 12.39
N ALA A 338 13.94 -15.53 13.01
CA ALA A 338 13.04 -14.61 13.68
C ALA A 338 12.12 -13.83 12.72
N MET A 339 12.24 -14.01 11.40
CA MET A 339 11.29 -13.44 10.44
C MET A 339 9.90 -14.10 10.53
N ILE A 340 9.84 -15.36 10.98
CA ILE A 340 8.60 -16.12 11.13
C ILE A 340 8.17 -16.03 12.59
N GLN A 341 7.48 -14.95 12.95
CA GLN A 341 6.95 -14.71 14.30
C GLN A 341 5.50 -14.22 14.25
N GLY A 342 4.80 -14.35 15.37
CA GLY A 342 3.46 -13.80 15.52
C GLY A 342 2.45 -14.36 14.53
N CYS A 343 1.89 -13.50 13.70
CA CYS A 343 0.87 -13.85 12.70
C CYS A 343 1.42 -14.53 11.44
N VAL A 344 2.75 -14.58 11.25
CA VAL A 344 3.35 -15.02 9.98
C VAL A 344 3.10 -16.50 9.71
N GLN A 345 3.47 -17.40 10.63
CA GLN A 345 3.26 -18.83 10.43
C GLN A 345 1.77 -19.20 10.29
N PRO A 346 0.86 -18.71 11.14
CA PRO A 346 -0.59 -18.92 10.94
C PRO A 346 -1.11 -18.48 9.58
N SER A 347 -0.63 -17.35 9.05
CA SER A 347 -1.01 -16.90 7.71
C SER A 347 -0.46 -17.81 6.62
N ILE A 348 0.79 -18.25 6.73
CA ILE A 348 1.37 -19.23 5.81
C ILE A 348 0.54 -20.52 5.84
N ASP A 349 0.23 -21.04 7.02
CA ASP A 349 -0.54 -22.27 7.19
C ASP A 349 -1.95 -22.16 6.61
N GLN A 350 -2.56 -20.98 6.71
CA GLN A 350 -3.87 -20.70 6.14
C GLN A 350 -3.83 -20.70 4.61
N TYR A 351 -2.97 -19.88 4.01
CA TYR A 351 -2.99 -19.66 2.57
C TYR A 351 -2.30 -20.78 1.78
N SER A 352 -1.35 -21.50 2.38
CA SER A 352 -0.73 -22.66 1.73
C SER A 352 -1.66 -23.87 1.53
N GLN A 353 -2.87 -23.85 2.11
CA GLN A 353 -3.88 -24.90 1.93
C GLN A 353 -4.70 -24.73 0.65
N TYR A 354 -4.70 -23.55 0.05
CA TYR A 354 -5.41 -23.34 -1.20
C TYR A 354 -4.66 -23.98 -2.37
N PRO A 355 -5.35 -24.75 -3.23
CA PRO A 355 -4.69 -25.49 -4.30
C PRO A 355 -4.09 -24.60 -5.41
N ASP A 356 -4.58 -23.36 -5.52
CA ASP A 356 -4.12 -22.32 -6.44
C ASP A 356 -2.97 -21.47 -5.90
N VAL A 357 -2.49 -21.73 -4.66
CA VAL A 357 -1.33 -21.07 -4.06
C VAL A 357 -0.09 -22.00 -4.13
N HIS A 358 0.91 -21.61 -4.90
CA HIS A 358 2.10 -22.42 -5.18
C HIS A 358 3.33 -22.01 -4.36
N ALA A 359 3.43 -20.74 -4.02
CA ALA A 359 4.54 -20.22 -3.22
C ALA A 359 4.14 -18.98 -2.43
N TRP A 360 4.92 -18.67 -1.41
CA TRP A 360 4.72 -17.51 -0.54
C TRP A 360 6.04 -16.96 -0.04
N LYS A 361 6.03 -15.68 0.30
CA LYS A 361 7.20 -14.99 0.86
C LYS A 361 6.79 -13.75 1.66
N MET A 362 7.50 -13.49 2.75
CA MET A 362 7.43 -12.20 3.44
C MET A 362 8.29 -11.17 2.72
N PRO A 363 7.75 -10.00 2.34
CA PRO A 363 8.58 -8.93 1.80
C PRO A 363 9.50 -8.32 2.87
N GLY A 364 10.71 -7.95 2.44
CA GLY A 364 11.70 -7.27 3.25
C GLY A 364 12.17 -8.06 4.46
N ALA A 365 12.28 -7.39 5.59
CA ALA A 365 12.78 -7.99 6.83
C ALA A 365 11.83 -8.99 7.49
N GLY A 366 10.58 -9.08 7.05
CA GLY A 366 9.60 -10.00 7.63
C GLY A 366 9.07 -9.60 9.00
N GLY A 367 8.51 -10.58 9.72
CA GLY A 367 7.94 -10.38 11.07
C GLY A 367 6.53 -9.80 11.08
N GLY A 368 5.89 -9.60 9.93
CA GLY A 368 4.53 -9.07 9.78
C GLY A 368 4.39 -8.12 8.59
N GLY A 369 3.20 -7.59 8.36
CA GLY A 369 2.86 -6.61 7.35
C GLY A 369 2.14 -7.19 6.15
N TYR A 370 2.82 -7.90 5.26
CA TYR A 370 2.23 -8.57 4.10
C TYR A 370 2.84 -9.95 3.88
N LEU A 371 2.04 -10.85 3.34
CA LEU A 371 2.47 -12.13 2.76
C LEU A 371 2.23 -12.04 1.25
N ALA A 372 3.27 -12.09 0.45
CA ALA A 372 3.15 -12.15 -0.99
C ALA A 372 3.00 -13.61 -1.43
N LEU A 373 2.04 -13.87 -2.30
CA LEU A 373 1.69 -15.18 -2.80
C LEU A 373 1.97 -15.28 -4.30
N VAL A 374 2.38 -16.46 -4.74
CA VAL A 374 2.39 -16.87 -6.15
C VAL A 374 1.18 -17.77 -6.37
N VAL A 375 0.29 -17.36 -7.27
CA VAL A 375 -1.00 -18.00 -7.51
C VAL A 375 -1.22 -18.29 -8.99
N ASP A 376 -2.14 -19.21 -9.31
CA ASP A 376 -2.49 -19.54 -10.71
C ASP A 376 -3.00 -18.31 -11.48
N ASP A 377 -3.91 -17.55 -10.89
CA ASP A 377 -4.50 -16.32 -11.45
C ASP A 377 -4.79 -15.33 -10.31
N ALA A 378 -4.03 -14.24 -10.25
CA ALA A 378 -4.14 -13.25 -9.19
C ALA A 378 -5.50 -12.52 -9.23
N THR A 379 -6.07 -12.27 -10.41
CA THR A 379 -7.36 -11.61 -10.56
C THR A 379 -8.48 -12.48 -9.98
N GLN A 380 -8.47 -13.77 -10.31
CA GLN A 380 -9.45 -14.71 -9.79
C GLN A 380 -9.26 -14.92 -8.29
N PHE A 381 -8.01 -15.06 -7.83
CA PHE A 381 -7.70 -15.22 -6.42
C PHE A 381 -8.21 -14.03 -5.59
N CYS A 382 -7.92 -12.80 -6.00
CA CYS A 382 -8.39 -11.58 -5.33
C CYS A 382 -9.92 -11.45 -5.37
N SER A 383 -10.58 -11.94 -6.41
CA SER A 383 -12.05 -11.97 -6.47
C SER A 383 -12.67 -12.94 -5.45
N ASN A 384 -11.99 -14.06 -5.19
CA ASN A 384 -12.42 -15.05 -4.20
C ASN A 384 -12.01 -14.70 -2.76
N HIS A 385 -10.97 -13.86 -2.61
CA HIS A 385 -10.39 -13.44 -1.34
C HIS A 385 -10.37 -11.91 -1.25
N PRO A 386 -11.44 -11.26 -0.77
CA PRO A 386 -11.56 -9.80 -0.75
C PRO A 386 -10.48 -9.08 0.06
N GLU A 387 -9.80 -9.79 0.96
CA GLU A 387 -8.64 -9.28 1.71
C GLU A 387 -7.35 -9.26 0.89
N ALA A 388 -7.28 -10.04 -0.19
CA ALA A 388 -6.11 -10.08 -1.07
C ALA A 388 -6.03 -8.82 -1.93
N ILE A 389 -4.81 -8.38 -2.17
CA ILE A 389 -4.49 -7.17 -2.91
C ILE A 389 -3.77 -7.58 -4.19
N ASP A 390 -4.32 -7.21 -5.33
CA ASP A 390 -3.64 -7.28 -6.61
C ASP A 390 -2.46 -6.29 -6.66
N ILE A 391 -1.44 -6.60 -7.42
CA ILE A 391 -0.27 -5.75 -7.55
C ILE A 391 -0.22 -5.10 -8.93
N HIS A 392 0.27 -3.87 -8.97
CA HIS A 392 0.52 -3.15 -10.21
C HIS A 392 1.97 -2.71 -10.28
N ILE A 393 2.71 -3.26 -11.23
CA ILE A 393 4.13 -2.93 -11.41
C ILE A 393 4.23 -1.60 -12.13
N ARG A 394 5.04 -0.69 -11.59
CA ARG A 394 5.29 0.62 -12.21
C ARG A 394 6.03 0.44 -13.53
N ARG A 395 5.44 0.95 -14.62
CA ARG A 395 6.08 1.10 -15.93
C ARG A 395 6.95 2.37 -15.96
N GLN A 396 7.74 2.51 -17.00
CA GLN A 396 8.61 3.70 -17.20
C GLN A 396 7.82 4.98 -17.36
#